data_57a044ea901bab42e221c78db7c63cfb
#
_entry.id   57a044ea901bab42e221c78db7c63cfb
#
_cell.length_a   1.000
_cell.length_b   1.000
_cell.length_c   1.000
_cell.angle_alpha   90.00
_cell.angle_beta   90.00
_cell.angle_gamma   90.00
#
_symmetry.space_group_name_H-M   'P 1'
#
loop_
_entity.id
_entity.type
_entity.pdbx_description
1 polymer ?
#
loop_
_entity_poly.entity_id
_entity_poly.type
_entity_poly.pdbx_seq_one_letter_code
_entity_poly.pdbx_strand_id
1 'polypeptide(L)'
;MPNDHEYRKGLHLRYQILRQPWGQPVGSELDEIESESWHKVIITEQGEVVGSGRLHRVDTYTGQIRYMAIAESCQGQGLGRVLLAGLEQQAVELGMNEVMLQSRENQTGFYVKLGYQDVGAGHTLFGSIAHRKMVKVLG
;
A
#
# COMPACT_ATOMS: atom_id res chain seq x y z
N MET A 1 -7.97 -6.26 -11.25
CA MET A 1 -7.04 -7.11 -10.45
C MET A 1 -5.92 -7.62 -11.34
N PRO A 2 -4.69 -7.67 -10.84
CA PRO A 2 -3.59 -8.25 -11.62
C PRO A 2 -3.80 -9.76 -11.82
N ASN A 3 -3.26 -10.30 -12.93
CA ASN A 3 -3.23 -11.75 -13.13
C ASN A 3 -2.15 -12.37 -12.22
N ASP A 4 -2.07 -13.72 -12.19
CA ASP A 4 -1.13 -14.42 -11.31
C ASP A 4 0.33 -14.01 -11.53
N HIS A 5 0.73 -13.83 -12.79
CA HIS A 5 2.09 -13.43 -13.14
C HIS A 5 2.40 -12.02 -12.64
N GLU A 6 1.48 -11.10 -12.85
CA GLU A 6 1.59 -9.71 -12.38
C GLU A 6 1.58 -9.64 -10.86
N TYR A 7 0.74 -10.44 -10.22
CA TYR A 7 0.67 -10.53 -8.77
C TYR A 7 2.00 -11.01 -8.17
N ARG A 8 2.60 -12.07 -8.74
CA ARG A 8 3.89 -12.58 -8.27
C ARG A 8 5.01 -11.55 -8.42
N LYS A 9 5.03 -10.82 -9.53
CA LYS A 9 6.00 -9.73 -9.72
C LYS A 9 5.77 -8.61 -8.70
N GLY A 10 4.51 -8.32 -8.39
CA GLY A 10 4.14 -7.35 -7.35
C GLY A 10 4.63 -7.77 -5.97
N LEU A 11 4.49 -9.05 -5.62
CA LEU A 11 5.00 -9.60 -4.35
C LEU A 11 6.52 -9.49 -4.28
N HIS A 12 7.21 -9.78 -5.37
CA HIS A 12 8.66 -9.65 -5.41
C HIS A 12 9.09 -8.21 -5.18
N LEU A 13 8.44 -7.27 -5.84
CA LEU A 13 8.68 -5.83 -5.64
C LEU A 13 8.40 -5.43 -4.19
N ARG A 14 7.29 -5.89 -3.61
CA ARG A 14 6.92 -5.63 -2.22
C ARG A 14 8.04 -6.07 -1.28
N TYR A 15 8.56 -7.28 -1.48
CA TYR A 15 9.66 -7.78 -0.67
C TYR A 15 10.91 -6.91 -0.82
N GLN A 16 11.30 -6.59 -2.04
CA GLN A 16 12.51 -5.80 -2.32
C GLN A 16 12.48 -4.41 -1.67
N ILE A 17 11.31 -3.78 -1.66
CA ILE A 17 11.18 -2.39 -1.16
C ILE A 17 10.90 -2.35 0.34
N LEU A 18 10.07 -3.26 0.84
CA LEU A 18 9.52 -3.14 2.20
C LEU A 18 10.17 -4.09 3.22
N ARG A 19 10.85 -5.13 2.80
CA ARG A 19 11.39 -6.16 3.71
C ARG A 19 12.88 -6.40 3.56
N GLN A 20 13.37 -6.52 2.33
CA GLN A 20 14.78 -6.82 2.06
C GLN A 20 15.73 -5.77 2.68
N PRO A 21 15.46 -4.44 2.57
CA PRO A 21 16.35 -3.44 3.16
C PRO A 21 16.49 -3.56 4.69
N TRP A 22 15.55 -4.24 5.35
CA TRP A 22 15.52 -4.43 6.80
C TRP A 22 15.99 -5.81 7.22
N GLY A 23 16.58 -6.58 6.28
CA GLY A 23 17.12 -7.92 6.56
C GLY A 23 16.04 -8.97 6.84
N GLN A 24 14.80 -8.73 6.45
CA GLN A 24 13.69 -9.66 6.69
C GLN A 24 13.68 -10.77 5.64
N PRO A 25 13.28 -12.03 6.01
CA PRO A 25 13.30 -13.14 5.07
C PRO A 25 12.23 -13.06 4.01
N VAL A 26 12.42 -13.78 2.91
CA VAL A 26 11.40 -13.98 1.88
C VAL A 26 10.17 -14.63 2.52
N GLY A 27 8.98 -14.14 2.22
CA GLY A 27 7.71 -14.53 2.84
C GLY A 27 7.24 -13.55 3.90
N SER A 28 8.12 -12.70 4.43
CA SER A 28 7.76 -11.67 5.41
C SER A 28 6.89 -10.55 4.82
N GLU A 29 6.79 -10.47 3.48
CA GLU A 29 5.91 -9.55 2.78
C GLU A 29 4.44 -10.00 2.79
N LEU A 30 4.15 -11.20 3.27
CA LEU A 30 2.80 -11.78 3.30
C LEU A 30 2.25 -11.79 4.73
N ASP A 31 0.93 -11.79 4.86
CA ASP A 31 0.23 -11.98 6.13
C ASP A 31 -0.97 -12.91 5.94
N GLU A 32 -1.68 -13.22 7.04
CA GLU A 32 -2.78 -14.19 7.05
C GLU A 32 -4.03 -13.76 6.28
N ILE A 33 -4.15 -12.48 5.93
CA ILE A 33 -5.30 -11.96 5.19
C ILE A 33 -4.98 -11.67 3.71
N GLU A 34 -3.83 -12.14 3.23
CA GLU A 34 -3.40 -11.92 1.84
C GLU A 34 -4.43 -12.44 0.83
N SER A 35 -5.01 -13.62 1.07
CA SER A 35 -5.99 -14.22 0.15
C SER A 35 -7.35 -13.51 0.16
N GLU A 36 -7.64 -12.68 1.16
CA GLU A 36 -8.88 -11.93 1.31
C GLU A 36 -8.71 -10.47 0.89
N SER A 37 -7.62 -10.15 0.22
CA SER A 37 -7.25 -8.78 -0.13
C SER A 37 -7.40 -8.50 -1.61
N TRP A 38 -7.52 -7.22 -1.95
CA TRP A 38 -7.52 -6.74 -3.34
C TRP A 38 -6.17 -6.09 -3.62
N HIS A 39 -5.62 -6.37 -4.81
CA HIS A 39 -4.28 -5.93 -5.19
C HIS A 39 -4.35 -5.01 -6.40
N LYS A 40 -3.49 -4.00 -6.42
CA LYS A 40 -3.27 -3.14 -7.57
C LYS A 40 -1.78 -3.13 -7.89
N VAL A 41 -1.47 -3.11 -9.18
CA VAL A 41 -0.08 -3.00 -9.65
C VAL A 41 0.00 -1.91 -10.70
N ILE A 42 1.18 -1.31 -10.83
CA ILE A 42 1.50 -0.41 -11.94
C ILE A 42 2.44 -1.16 -12.85
N ILE A 43 2.09 -1.23 -14.13
CA ILE A 43 2.80 -2.01 -15.15
C ILE A 43 3.28 -1.05 -16.23
N THR A 44 4.55 -1.17 -16.64
CA THR A 44 5.09 -0.40 -17.76
C THR A 44 4.63 -0.98 -19.09
N GLU A 45 4.85 -0.25 -20.18
CA GLU A 45 4.56 -0.73 -21.54
C GLU A 45 5.33 -2.00 -21.87
N GLN A 46 6.50 -2.22 -21.24
CA GLN A 46 7.30 -3.42 -21.42
C GLN A 46 6.85 -4.59 -20.54
N GLY A 47 5.78 -4.41 -19.77
CA GLY A 47 5.23 -5.45 -18.90
C GLY A 47 5.93 -5.61 -17.55
N GLU A 48 6.76 -4.65 -17.15
CA GLU A 48 7.41 -4.66 -15.85
C GLU A 48 6.47 -4.13 -14.77
N VAL A 49 6.41 -4.79 -13.62
CA VAL A 49 5.65 -4.30 -12.46
C VAL A 49 6.56 -3.38 -11.66
N VAL A 50 6.18 -2.10 -11.59
CA VAL A 50 6.95 -1.05 -10.92
C VAL A 50 6.22 -0.47 -9.71
N GLY A 51 5.00 -0.88 -9.47
CA GLY A 51 4.23 -0.49 -8.29
C GLY A 51 3.32 -1.63 -7.85
N SER A 52 3.10 -1.75 -6.53
CA SER A 52 2.21 -2.75 -5.94
C SER A 52 1.62 -2.20 -4.66
N GLY A 53 0.36 -2.51 -4.39
CA GLY A 53 -0.31 -2.12 -3.16
C GLY A 53 -1.50 -3.03 -2.90
N ARG A 54 -1.95 -3.04 -1.65
CA ARG A 54 -3.00 -3.94 -1.19
C ARG A 54 -4.07 -3.18 -0.41
N LEU A 55 -5.32 -3.56 -0.64
CA LEU A 55 -6.48 -3.12 0.12
C LEU A 55 -7.15 -4.34 0.76
N HIS A 56 -7.49 -4.27 2.03
CA HIS A 56 -8.32 -5.28 2.66
C HIS A 56 -9.43 -4.62 3.49
N ARG A 57 -10.52 -5.37 3.72
CA ARG A 57 -11.66 -4.87 4.47
C ARG A 57 -11.39 -5.00 5.98
N VAL A 58 -11.58 -3.91 6.72
CA VAL A 58 -11.46 -3.89 8.19
C VAL A 58 -12.85 -4.12 8.80
N ASP A 59 -13.85 -3.41 8.27
CA ASP A 59 -15.26 -3.59 8.61
C ASP A 59 -16.11 -3.28 7.38
N THR A 60 -17.45 -3.26 7.53
CA THR A 60 -18.37 -3.10 6.40
C THR A 60 -18.07 -1.89 5.52
N TYR A 61 -17.63 -0.78 6.10
CA TYR A 61 -17.46 0.48 5.39
C TYR A 61 -16.01 1.00 5.36
N THR A 62 -15.09 0.29 5.99
CA THR A 62 -13.69 0.74 6.12
C THR A 62 -12.73 -0.26 5.52
N GLY A 63 -11.82 0.25 4.68
CA GLY A 63 -10.69 -0.52 4.15
C GLY A 63 -9.37 -0.07 4.75
N GLN A 64 -8.38 -0.94 4.70
CA GLN A 64 -7.00 -0.61 5.06
C GLN A 64 -6.10 -0.83 3.85
N ILE A 65 -5.28 0.16 3.57
CA ILE A 65 -4.26 0.10 2.51
C ILE A 65 -2.93 -0.26 3.18
N ARG A 66 -2.27 -1.29 2.65
CA ARG A 66 -0.96 -1.75 3.12
C ARG A 66 -0.05 -2.11 1.96
N TYR A 67 1.23 -2.23 2.28
CA TYR A 67 2.25 -2.76 1.36
C TYR A 67 2.34 -1.98 0.05
N MET A 68 2.23 -0.65 0.13
CA MET A 68 2.50 0.18 -1.05
C MET A 68 4.00 0.20 -1.30
N ALA A 69 4.39 -0.21 -2.50
CA ALA A 69 5.79 -0.26 -2.90
C ALA A 69 5.93 0.24 -4.34
N ILE A 70 6.90 1.13 -4.56
CA ILE A 70 7.25 1.63 -5.89
C ILE A 70 8.70 1.23 -6.13
N ALA A 71 9.01 0.71 -7.33
CA ALA A 71 10.37 0.36 -7.71
C ALA A 71 11.30 1.55 -7.51
N GLU A 72 12.49 1.31 -6.98
CA GLU A 72 13.43 2.36 -6.61
C GLU A 72 13.73 3.30 -7.78
N SER A 73 13.90 2.75 -8.98
CA SER A 73 14.17 3.54 -10.19
C SER A 73 13.00 4.42 -10.62
N CYS A 74 11.81 4.20 -10.10
CA CYS A 74 10.57 4.90 -10.46
C CYS A 74 10.06 5.82 -9.36
N GLN A 75 10.72 5.89 -8.22
CA GLN A 75 10.32 6.75 -7.12
C GLN A 75 10.51 8.23 -7.50
N GLY A 76 9.67 9.09 -6.92
CA GLY A 76 9.71 10.53 -7.20
C GLY A 76 9.01 10.95 -8.49
N GLN A 77 8.30 10.05 -9.17
CA GLN A 77 7.62 10.31 -10.44
C GLN A 77 6.09 10.39 -10.31
N GLY A 78 5.57 10.44 -9.09
CA GLY A 78 4.13 10.51 -8.85
C GLY A 78 3.39 9.16 -8.92
N LEU A 79 4.09 8.03 -9.04
CA LEU A 79 3.46 6.72 -9.16
C LEU A 79 2.78 6.27 -7.85
N GLY A 80 3.31 6.66 -6.70
CA GLY A 80 2.67 6.37 -5.41
C GLY A 80 1.27 6.98 -5.33
N ARG A 81 1.11 8.19 -5.84
CA ARG A 81 -0.17 8.88 -5.91
C ARG A 81 -1.15 8.14 -6.83
N VAL A 82 -0.67 7.68 -7.99
CA VAL A 82 -1.49 6.92 -8.95
C VAL A 82 -1.94 5.60 -8.33
N LEU A 83 -1.03 4.89 -7.68
CA LEU A 83 -1.32 3.62 -7.01
C LEU A 83 -2.35 3.82 -5.90
N LEU A 84 -2.17 4.84 -5.08
CA LEU A 84 -3.09 5.16 -3.98
C LEU A 84 -4.49 5.46 -4.52
N ALA A 85 -4.58 6.26 -5.58
CA ALA A 85 -5.86 6.58 -6.22
C ALA A 85 -6.56 5.31 -6.74
N GLY A 86 -5.82 4.37 -7.30
CA GLY A 86 -6.37 3.09 -7.75
C GLY A 86 -6.91 2.24 -6.60
N LEU A 87 -6.23 2.22 -5.48
CA LEU A 87 -6.68 1.49 -4.29
C LEU A 87 -7.92 2.15 -3.67
N GLU A 88 -7.96 3.49 -3.63
CA GLU A 88 -9.14 4.23 -3.16
C GLU A 88 -10.35 3.98 -4.07
N GLN A 89 -10.14 3.95 -5.38
CA GLN A 89 -11.21 3.65 -6.33
C GLN A 89 -11.76 2.24 -6.12
N GLN A 90 -10.89 1.26 -5.86
CA GLN A 90 -11.31 -0.10 -5.54
C GLN A 90 -12.16 -0.12 -4.26
N ALA A 91 -11.78 0.65 -3.25
CA ALA A 91 -12.55 0.77 -2.01
C ALA A 91 -13.95 1.33 -2.27
N VAL A 92 -14.05 2.39 -3.07
CA VAL A 92 -15.35 2.96 -3.45
C VAL A 92 -16.23 1.93 -4.16
N GLU A 93 -15.67 1.18 -5.10
CA GLU A 93 -16.39 0.15 -5.85
C GLU A 93 -16.91 -0.97 -4.94
N LEU A 94 -16.21 -1.23 -3.82
CA LEU A 94 -16.59 -2.23 -2.83
C LEU A 94 -17.58 -1.70 -1.77
N GLY A 95 -18.01 -0.45 -1.89
CA GLY A 95 -18.94 0.17 -0.94
C GLY A 95 -18.31 0.70 0.33
N MET A 96 -16.99 0.79 0.38
CA MET A 96 -16.28 1.41 1.50
C MET A 96 -16.39 2.93 1.41
N ASN A 97 -16.58 3.59 2.54
CA ASN A 97 -16.63 5.05 2.60
C ASN A 97 -15.45 5.68 3.32
N GLU A 98 -14.53 4.86 3.81
CA GLU A 98 -13.33 5.32 4.51
C GLU A 98 -12.19 4.34 4.27
N VAL A 99 -10.98 4.85 4.14
CA VAL A 99 -9.77 4.03 4.12
C VAL A 99 -8.78 4.54 5.17
N MET A 100 -8.06 3.61 5.75
CA MET A 100 -6.99 3.90 6.70
C MET A 100 -5.68 3.30 6.22
N LEU A 101 -4.58 3.84 6.69
CA LEU A 101 -3.26 3.28 6.47
C LEU A 101 -2.31 3.68 7.61
N GLN A 102 -1.16 3.00 7.65
CA GLN A 102 -0.08 3.33 8.57
C GLN A 102 1.05 3.95 7.75
N SER A 103 1.31 5.22 7.94
CA SER A 103 2.39 5.94 7.27
C SER A 103 3.62 6.00 8.15
N ARG A 104 4.81 5.84 7.58
CA ARG A 104 6.04 6.18 8.29
C ARG A 104 5.97 7.65 8.69
N GLU A 105 6.48 7.99 9.87
CA GLU A 105 6.39 9.36 10.39
C GLU A 105 6.94 10.41 9.42
N ASN A 106 8.00 10.07 8.70
CA ASN A 106 8.63 11.00 7.75
C ASN A 106 7.89 11.11 6.41
N GLN A 107 6.79 10.40 6.22
CA GLN A 107 6.01 10.41 4.97
C GLN A 107 4.58 10.92 5.15
N THR A 108 4.21 11.39 6.34
CA THR A 108 2.85 11.87 6.61
C THR A 108 2.43 13.03 5.70
N GLY A 109 3.37 13.91 5.34
CA GLY A 109 3.09 15.05 4.45
C GLY A 109 2.56 14.63 3.08
N PHE A 110 3.05 13.52 2.53
CA PHE A 110 2.56 12.97 1.26
C PHE A 110 1.07 12.64 1.36
N TYR A 111 0.66 11.95 2.43
CA TYR A 111 -0.72 11.54 2.60
C TYR A 111 -1.64 12.71 2.97
N VAL A 112 -1.17 13.65 3.78
CA VAL A 112 -1.95 14.85 4.13
C VAL A 112 -2.33 15.63 2.87
N LYS A 113 -1.40 15.79 1.93
CA LYS A 113 -1.67 16.46 0.67
C LYS A 113 -2.73 15.74 -0.18
N LEU A 114 -2.90 14.44 0.02
CA LEU A 114 -3.87 13.64 -0.72
C LEU A 114 -5.20 13.46 0.04
N GLY A 115 -5.40 14.21 1.12
CA GLY A 115 -6.67 14.25 1.85
C GLY A 115 -6.74 13.37 3.08
N TYR A 116 -5.64 12.78 3.52
CA TYR A 116 -5.60 11.98 4.73
C TYR A 116 -5.41 12.84 5.97
N GLN A 117 -6.00 12.40 7.09
CA GLN A 117 -5.82 13.01 8.40
C GLN A 117 -4.97 12.11 9.27
N ASP A 118 -3.99 12.68 9.96
CA ASP A 118 -3.20 12.01 10.99
C ASP A 118 -4.06 11.90 12.24
N VAL A 119 -4.39 10.69 12.66
CA VAL A 119 -5.28 10.47 13.82
C VAL A 119 -4.55 9.87 15.02
N GLY A 120 -3.23 9.79 14.97
CA GLY A 120 -2.44 9.38 16.14
C GLY A 120 -1.30 8.44 15.80
N ALA A 121 -0.62 7.98 16.85
CA ALA A 121 0.50 7.06 16.71
C ALA A 121 0.01 5.73 16.15
N GLY A 122 0.75 5.20 15.16
CA GLY A 122 0.56 3.87 14.62
C GLY A 122 1.49 2.87 15.31
N HIS A 123 1.72 1.73 14.67
CA HIS A 123 2.65 0.73 15.18
C HIS A 123 4.10 1.13 14.90
N THR A 124 5.03 0.47 15.60
CA THR A 124 6.46 0.55 15.30
C THR A 124 6.88 -0.76 14.64
N LEU A 125 7.39 -0.68 13.41
CA LEU A 125 7.77 -1.85 12.63
C LEU A 125 9.25 -2.18 12.89
N PHE A 126 9.54 -3.47 13.12
CA PHE A 126 10.90 -3.98 13.38
C PHE A 126 11.61 -3.26 14.54
N GLY A 127 10.84 -2.73 15.50
CA GLY A 127 11.37 -2.04 16.68
C GLY A 127 11.97 -0.65 16.42
N SER A 128 12.01 -0.18 15.17
CA SER A 128 12.69 1.08 14.83
C SER A 128 11.94 1.99 13.87
N ILE A 129 10.94 1.50 13.15
CA ILE A 129 10.20 2.29 12.16
C ILE A 129 8.87 2.72 12.76
N ALA A 130 8.84 3.96 13.28
CA ALA A 130 7.60 4.52 13.83
C ALA A 130 6.62 4.91 12.73
N HIS A 131 5.34 4.67 12.97
CA HIS A 131 4.25 4.95 12.03
C HIS A 131 3.19 5.85 12.66
N ARG A 132 2.43 6.52 11.79
CA ARG A 132 1.25 7.31 12.16
C ARG A 132 0.04 6.70 11.47
N LYS A 133 -1.07 6.61 12.19
CA LYS A 133 -2.33 6.17 11.60
C LYS A 133 -2.97 7.32 10.84
N MET A 134 -3.28 7.09 9.57
CA MET A 134 -3.86 8.08 8.67
C MET A 134 -5.21 7.57 8.16
N VAL A 135 -6.17 8.46 8.03
CA VAL A 135 -7.55 8.13 7.62
C VAL A 135 -8.04 9.12 6.57
N LYS A 136 -8.74 8.62 5.57
CA LYS A 136 -9.39 9.44 4.55
C LYS A 136 -10.84 9.01 4.36
N VAL A 137 -11.77 9.95 4.40
CA VAL A 137 -13.17 9.74 4.05
C VAL A 137 -13.29 9.78 2.52
N LEU A 138 -13.91 8.77 1.95
CA LEU A 138 -14.13 8.66 0.50
C LEU A 138 -15.50 9.21 0.15
N GLY A 139 -15.53 10.16 -0.71
CA GLY A 139 -16.65 10.79 -1.34
C GLY A 139 -18.03 10.64 -0.78
#